data_96fa0109a881cf2114b8993519320fc6
#
_entry.id   96fa0109a881cf2114b8993519320fc6
#
_cell.length_a   1.000
_cell.length_b   1.000
_cell.length_c   1.000
_cell.angle_alpha   90.00
_cell.angle_beta   90.00
_cell.angle_gamma   90.00
#
_symmetry.space_group_name_H-M   'P 1'
#
loop_
_entity.id
_entity.type
_entity.pdbx_description
1 polymer ?
#
loop_
_entity_poly.entity_id
_entity_poly.type
_entity_poly.pdbx_seq_one_letter_code
_entity_poly.pdbx_strand_id
1 'polypeptide(L)'
;MSALPDLGGHSSLYLLIAAVVAVMLIARRVPFIGRLLSFGLTAGAIVLMLVILSERAQFDPMFARMAQRFQLGQQQAVGGETRVRMSPDGHFWVRVKIGDYEKRMLVDSGATVTALSADTAAAAGIEPRDAVMPVMMQTANGTIAAQTATVREIRIGNVVARDVPVVVSPAFGNMNVVGMNFLSRLKSWRVEDGVLILQPHHPQATT
;
A
#
# COMPACT_ATOMS: atom_id res chain seq x y z
N MET A 1 7.73 51.72 9.58
CA MET A 1 8.51 50.63 10.24
C MET A 1 8.23 49.37 9.43
N SER A 2 9.13 49.09 8.47
CA SER A 2 9.03 47.93 7.57
C SER A 2 9.79 46.75 8.23
N ALA A 3 9.06 45.71 8.54
CA ALA A 3 9.64 44.47 9.06
C ALA A 3 10.48 43.79 7.94
N LEU A 4 11.73 43.51 8.26
CA LEU A 4 12.60 42.69 7.41
C LEU A 4 12.11 41.24 7.43
N PRO A 5 12.12 40.51 6.29
CA PRO A 5 11.74 39.12 6.28
C PRO A 5 12.74 38.26 7.06
N ASP A 6 12.21 37.34 7.85
CA ASP A 6 12.96 36.39 8.66
C ASP A 6 13.70 35.39 7.74
N LEU A 7 15.01 35.56 7.59
CA LEU A 7 15.91 34.70 6.82
C LEU A 7 16.54 33.58 7.68
N GLY A 8 16.03 33.36 8.89
CA GLY A 8 16.64 32.45 9.89
C GLY A 8 16.59 30.95 9.55
N GLY A 9 15.65 30.50 8.74
CA GLY A 9 15.42 29.07 8.49
C GLY A 9 16.28 28.43 7.37
N HIS A 10 16.80 29.23 6.46
CA HIS A 10 17.52 28.69 5.28
C HIS A 10 18.98 29.15 5.17
N SER A 11 19.50 29.94 6.13
CA SER A 11 20.86 30.45 6.11
C SER A 11 21.92 29.33 6.14
N SER A 12 21.68 28.27 6.89
CA SER A 12 22.54 27.09 6.94
C SER A 12 22.59 26.34 5.62
N LEU A 13 21.47 26.27 4.89
CA LEU A 13 21.36 25.63 3.60
C LEU A 13 22.12 26.43 2.52
N TYR A 14 22.00 27.77 2.52
CA TYR A 14 22.73 28.63 1.59
C TYR A 14 24.23 28.63 1.86
N LEU A 15 24.66 28.58 3.12
CA LEU A 15 26.08 28.44 3.50
C LEU A 15 26.65 27.09 3.03
N LEU A 16 25.88 26.02 3.16
CA LEU A 16 26.27 24.69 2.71
C LEU A 16 26.39 24.63 1.19
N ILE A 17 25.45 25.23 0.47
CA ILE A 17 25.50 25.33 -1.00
C ILE A 17 26.70 26.17 -1.45
N ALA A 18 26.95 27.31 -0.80
CA ALA A 18 28.09 28.16 -1.10
C ALA A 18 29.43 27.45 -0.84
N ALA A 19 29.54 26.69 0.25
CA ALA A 19 30.73 25.90 0.56
C ALA A 19 30.96 24.79 -0.47
N VAL A 20 29.93 24.09 -0.90
CA VAL A 20 30.02 23.06 -1.97
C VAL A 20 30.46 23.67 -3.30
N VAL A 21 29.90 24.82 -3.68
CA VAL A 21 30.31 25.54 -4.91
C VAL A 21 31.75 26.02 -4.83
N ALA A 22 32.21 26.57 -3.69
CA ALA A 22 33.59 27.00 -3.49
C ALA A 22 34.57 25.82 -3.59
N VAL A 23 34.27 24.68 -2.96
CA VAL A 23 35.08 23.44 -3.08
C VAL A 23 35.12 22.95 -4.51
N MET A 24 34.01 23.02 -5.26
CA MET A 24 33.94 22.63 -6.67
C MET A 24 34.79 23.54 -7.57
N LEU A 25 34.82 24.83 -7.30
CA LEU A 25 35.67 25.80 -8.05
C LEU A 25 37.17 25.62 -7.78
N ILE A 26 37.55 25.33 -6.53
CA ILE A 26 38.93 25.04 -6.14
C ILE A 26 39.40 23.71 -6.72
N ALA A 27 38.57 22.68 -6.69
CA ALA A 27 38.86 21.35 -7.23
C ALA A 27 39.12 21.36 -8.77
N ARG A 28 38.52 22.30 -9.51
CA ARG A 28 38.78 22.47 -10.96
C ARG A 28 40.16 22.92 -11.31
N ARG A 29 40.93 23.47 -10.37
CA ARG A 29 42.32 23.94 -10.61
C ARG A 29 43.39 22.85 -10.52
N VAL A 30 43.04 21.67 -10.00
CA VAL A 30 43.97 20.54 -9.86
C VAL A 30 43.51 19.40 -10.78
N PRO A 31 44.21 19.12 -11.92
CA PRO A 31 43.66 18.28 -12.99
C PRO A 31 43.44 16.81 -12.61
N PHE A 32 44.07 16.31 -11.55
CA PHE A 32 43.90 14.93 -11.10
C PHE A 32 42.82 14.80 -10.02
N ILE A 33 42.77 15.73 -9.08
CA ILE A 33 41.79 15.75 -7.98
C ILE A 33 40.41 16.17 -8.53
N GLY A 34 40.36 17.04 -9.54
CA GLY A 34 39.13 17.48 -10.17
C GLY A 34 38.32 16.35 -10.84
N ARG A 35 39.01 15.37 -11.45
CA ARG A 35 38.33 14.21 -12.05
C ARG A 35 37.76 13.27 -11.02
N LEU A 36 38.47 13.01 -9.92
CA LEU A 36 38.01 12.14 -8.86
C LEU A 36 36.83 12.76 -8.09
N LEU A 37 36.92 14.10 -7.84
CA LEU A 37 35.88 14.84 -7.13
C LEU A 37 34.59 15.00 -7.99
N SER A 38 34.77 15.24 -9.32
CA SER A 38 33.62 15.31 -10.23
C SER A 38 32.92 13.96 -10.37
N PHE A 39 33.68 12.85 -10.37
CA PHE A 39 33.11 11.51 -10.40
C PHE A 39 32.32 11.20 -9.09
N GLY A 40 32.90 11.56 -7.93
CA GLY A 40 32.25 11.42 -6.62
C GLY A 40 30.98 12.28 -6.50
N LEU A 41 31.02 13.53 -6.98
CA LEU A 41 29.84 14.42 -6.98
C LEU A 41 28.74 13.93 -7.93
N THR A 42 29.13 13.44 -9.11
CA THR A 42 28.17 12.89 -10.08
C THR A 42 27.55 11.60 -9.54
N ALA A 43 28.32 10.70 -8.96
CA ALA A 43 27.82 9.49 -8.32
C ALA A 43 26.92 9.83 -7.13
N GLY A 44 27.31 10.79 -6.27
CA GLY A 44 26.48 11.28 -5.17
C GLY A 44 25.17 11.92 -5.62
N ALA A 45 25.20 12.71 -6.70
CA ALA A 45 23.98 13.29 -7.27
C ALA A 45 23.05 12.23 -7.87
N ILE A 46 23.61 11.19 -8.51
CA ILE A 46 22.82 10.05 -9.02
C ILE A 46 22.19 9.28 -7.86
N VAL A 47 22.94 9.00 -6.80
CA VAL A 47 22.41 8.32 -5.60
C VAL A 47 21.32 9.15 -4.94
N LEU A 48 21.54 10.47 -4.78
CA LEU A 48 20.53 11.38 -4.22
C LEU A 48 19.27 11.44 -5.10
N MET A 49 19.46 11.50 -6.42
CA MET A 49 18.34 11.46 -7.36
C MET A 49 17.59 10.14 -7.32
N LEU A 50 18.29 9.00 -7.17
CA LEU A 50 17.69 7.69 -6.98
C LEU A 50 16.92 7.59 -5.65
N VAL A 51 17.43 8.19 -4.56
CA VAL A 51 16.75 8.26 -3.28
C VAL A 51 15.48 9.11 -3.39
N ILE A 52 15.56 10.30 -4.01
CA ILE A 52 14.38 11.17 -4.21
C ILE A 52 13.36 10.51 -5.14
N LEU A 53 13.83 9.81 -6.19
CA LEU A 53 12.95 9.04 -7.08
C LEU A 53 12.34 7.83 -6.36
N SER A 54 13.06 7.17 -5.45
CA SER A 54 12.54 6.05 -4.68
C SER A 54 11.45 6.47 -3.68
N GLU A 55 11.56 7.65 -3.08
CA GLU A 55 10.50 8.21 -2.23
C GLU A 55 9.25 8.60 -3.06
N ARG A 56 9.43 9.09 -4.29
CA ARG A 56 8.33 9.38 -5.21
C ARG A 56 7.81 8.15 -5.97
N ALA A 57 8.63 7.12 -6.15
CA ALA A 57 8.27 5.88 -6.85
C ALA A 57 7.23 5.03 -6.11
N GLN A 58 6.93 5.33 -4.84
CA GLN A 58 5.81 4.70 -4.13
C GLN A 58 4.45 4.98 -4.78
N PHE A 59 4.37 5.98 -5.67
CA PHE A 59 3.18 6.35 -6.42
C PHE A 59 3.24 6.03 -7.91
N ASP A 60 4.34 5.43 -8.42
CA ASP A 60 4.44 5.09 -9.84
C ASP A 60 3.80 3.71 -10.12
N PRO A 61 2.70 3.67 -10.90
CA PRO A 61 1.98 2.42 -11.20
C PRO A 61 2.84 1.39 -11.96
N MET A 62 3.93 1.81 -12.59
CA MET A 62 4.84 0.91 -13.30
C MET A 62 5.75 0.14 -12.32
N PHE A 63 6.30 0.80 -11.30
CA PHE A 63 7.04 0.15 -10.22
C PHE A 63 6.14 -0.73 -9.35
N ALA A 64 4.90 -0.30 -9.10
CA ALA A 64 3.92 -1.12 -8.41
C ALA A 64 3.63 -2.43 -9.15
N ARG A 65 3.53 -2.42 -10.48
CA ARG A 65 3.33 -3.64 -11.30
C ARG A 65 4.56 -4.54 -11.29
N MET A 66 5.77 -3.98 -11.26
CA MET A 66 7.01 -4.76 -11.20
C MET A 66 7.21 -5.37 -9.81
N ALA A 67 6.95 -4.59 -8.74
CA ALA A 67 6.92 -5.09 -7.37
C ALA A 67 5.85 -6.16 -7.14
N GLN A 68 4.68 -6.06 -7.80
CA GLN A 68 3.65 -7.10 -7.77
C GLN A 68 4.13 -8.44 -8.33
N ARG A 69 4.99 -8.46 -9.36
CA ARG A 69 5.56 -9.70 -9.90
C ARG A 69 6.56 -10.37 -8.94
N PHE A 70 7.28 -9.59 -8.12
CA PHE A 70 8.18 -10.13 -7.08
C PHE A 70 7.45 -10.52 -5.79
N GLN A 71 6.21 -10.07 -5.59
CA GLN A 71 5.39 -10.36 -4.39
C GLN A 71 4.57 -11.66 -4.49
N LEU A 72 4.72 -12.43 -5.57
CA LEU A 72 4.00 -13.70 -5.80
C LEU A 72 4.25 -14.78 -4.71
N GLY A 73 5.24 -14.59 -3.83
CA GLY A 73 5.58 -15.51 -2.75
C GLY A 73 5.10 -15.11 -1.34
N GLN A 74 4.37 -13.98 -1.19
CA GLN A 74 4.03 -13.46 0.14
C GLN A 74 2.86 -14.17 0.82
N GLN A 75 1.95 -14.78 0.04
CA GLN A 75 0.79 -15.52 0.55
C GLN A 75 0.94 -17.01 0.26
N GLN A 76 0.96 -17.83 1.29
CA GLN A 76 1.12 -19.27 1.20
C GLN A 76 0.08 -19.98 2.08
N ALA A 77 -0.55 -21.02 1.56
CA ALA A 77 -1.32 -21.95 2.37
C ALA A 77 -0.36 -23.04 2.88
N VAL A 78 -0.21 -23.14 4.20
CA VAL A 78 0.69 -24.12 4.86
C VAL A 78 -0.11 -24.90 5.89
N GLY A 79 -0.26 -26.17 5.70
CA GLY A 79 -1.11 -26.99 6.56
C GLY A 79 -2.55 -26.48 6.56
N GLY A 80 -3.08 -26.15 7.73
CA GLY A 80 -4.44 -25.61 7.92
C GLY A 80 -4.53 -24.08 7.93
N GLU A 81 -3.46 -23.35 7.59
CA GLU A 81 -3.36 -21.90 7.75
C GLU A 81 -2.99 -21.21 6.43
N THR A 82 -3.45 -19.97 6.25
CA THR A 82 -2.91 -19.06 5.22
C THR A 82 -1.97 -18.08 5.88
N ARG A 83 -0.73 -18.04 5.43
CA ARG A 83 0.34 -17.17 5.93
C ARG A 83 0.65 -16.07 4.93
N VAL A 84 0.72 -14.83 5.39
CA VAL A 84 0.95 -13.64 4.57
C VAL A 84 2.06 -12.81 5.19
N ARG A 85 3.17 -12.63 4.47
CA ARG A 85 4.26 -11.78 4.94
C ARG A 85 3.88 -10.30 4.87
N MET A 86 4.34 -9.52 5.87
CA MET A 86 4.22 -8.06 5.83
C MET A 86 4.94 -7.51 4.60
N SER A 87 4.29 -6.61 3.91
CA SER A 87 4.86 -5.88 2.78
C SER A 87 5.82 -4.78 3.26
N PRO A 88 6.73 -4.28 2.41
CA PRO A 88 7.67 -3.21 2.79
C PRO A 88 6.98 -1.91 3.24
N ASP A 89 5.72 -1.69 2.87
CA ASP A 89 4.89 -0.56 3.30
C ASP A 89 4.30 -0.74 4.72
N GLY A 90 4.68 -1.82 5.43
CA GLY A 90 4.21 -2.12 6.78
C GLY A 90 2.81 -2.72 6.86
N HIS A 91 2.20 -3.06 5.72
CA HIS A 91 0.84 -3.58 5.66
C HIS A 91 0.80 -5.04 5.21
N PHE A 92 -0.33 -5.69 5.53
CA PHE A 92 -0.63 -7.03 5.04
C PHE A 92 -1.57 -6.96 3.85
N TRP A 93 -1.10 -7.46 2.72
CA TRP A 93 -1.87 -7.51 1.49
C TRP A 93 -2.17 -8.96 1.13
N VAL A 94 -3.42 -9.27 0.92
CA VAL A 94 -3.89 -10.62 0.56
C VAL A 94 -4.44 -10.64 -0.86
N ARG A 95 -4.24 -11.75 -1.55
CA ARG A 95 -4.95 -12.06 -2.78
C ARG A 95 -6.28 -12.69 -2.41
N VAL A 96 -7.34 -12.01 -2.78
CA VAL A 96 -8.72 -12.39 -2.51
C VAL A 96 -9.35 -12.83 -3.81
N LYS A 97 -9.88 -14.03 -3.83
CA LYS A 97 -10.68 -14.54 -4.95
C LYS A 97 -12.16 -14.39 -4.60
N ILE A 98 -12.90 -13.76 -5.52
CA ILE A 98 -14.35 -13.54 -5.45
C ILE A 98 -14.94 -14.12 -6.73
N GLY A 99 -15.54 -15.31 -6.64
CA GLY A 99 -15.87 -16.06 -7.84
C GLY A 99 -14.60 -16.36 -8.68
N ASP A 100 -14.60 -15.95 -9.94
CA ASP A 100 -13.44 -16.08 -10.83
C ASP A 100 -12.52 -14.87 -10.84
N TYR A 101 -12.90 -13.78 -10.16
CA TYR A 101 -12.14 -12.55 -10.09
C TYR A 101 -11.17 -12.57 -8.91
N GLU A 102 -9.90 -12.21 -9.15
CA GLU A 102 -8.88 -12.11 -8.12
C GLU A 102 -8.43 -10.65 -7.96
N LYS A 103 -8.37 -10.18 -6.71
CA LYS A 103 -7.92 -8.84 -6.37
C LYS A 103 -7.00 -8.85 -5.16
N ARG A 104 -5.98 -8.00 -5.19
CA ARG A 104 -5.16 -7.72 -4.02
C ARG A 104 -5.90 -6.73 -3.12
N MET A 105 -6.07 -7.08 -1.85
CA MET A 105 -6.82 -6.30 -0.86
C MET A 105 -5.98 -6.09 0.40
N LEU A 106 -6.14 -4.94 1.04
CA LEU A 106 -5.54 -4.62 2.33
C LEU A 106 -6.26 -5.36 3.45
N VAL A 107 -5.53 -5.98 4.36
CA VAL A 107 -6.11 -6.49 5.63
C VAL A 107 -6.04 -5.37 6.66
N ASP A 108 -7.21 -4.94 7.13
CA ASP A 108 -7.34 -3.83 8.08
C ASP A 108 -8.26 -4.21 9.24
N SER A 109 -7.65 -4.43 10.40
CA SER A 109 -8.39 -4.72 11.64
C SER A 109 -9.11 -3.48 12.22
N GLY A 110 -8.80 -2.28 11.73
CA GLY A 110 -9.50 -1.05 12.06
C GLY A 110 -10.80 -0.85 11.27
N ALA A 111 -10.94 -1.53 10.13
CA ALA A 111 -12.14 -1.48 9.33
C ALA A 111 -13.18 -2.49 9.84
N THR A 112 -14.37 -2.02 10.24
CA THR A 112 -15.45 -2.87 10.72
C THR A 112 -15.99 -3.80 9.64
N VAL A 113 -16.06 -3.32 8.38
CA VAL A 113 -16.68 -3.99 7.24
C VAL A 113 -15.70 -4.08 6.08
N THR A 114 -15.74 -5.20 5.38
CA THR A 114 -15.02 -5.41 4.11
C THR A 114 -15.54 -4.42 3.07
N ALA A 115 -14.63 -3.70 2.44
CA ALA A 115 -14.94 -2.62 1.49
C ALA A 115 -14.37 -2.92 0.10
N LEU A 116 -15.17 -2.71 -0.92
CA LEU A 116 -14.80 -2.89 -2.31
C LEU A 116 -14.94 -1.59 -3.09
N SER A 117 -14.00 -1.31 -3.95
CA SER A 117 -14.16 -0.26 -4.95
C SER A 117 -15.28 -0.62 -5.93
N ALA A 118 -15.90 0.39 -6.54
CA ALA A 118 -16.95 0.17 -7.55
C ALA A 118 -16.44 -0.71 -8.71
N ASP A 119 -15.22 -0.46 -9.18
CA ASP A 119 -14.59 -1.25 -10.27
C ASP A 119 -14.37 -2.71 -9.87
N THR A 120 -13.97 -2.97 -8.63
CA THR A 120 -13.79 -4.34 -8.14
C THR A 120 -15.12 -5.05 -8.01
N ALA A 121 -16.15 -4.40 -7.50
CA ALA A 121 -17.49 -4.96 -7.39
C ALA A 121 -18.04 -5.32 -8.79
N ALA A 122 -17.95 -4.40 -9.75
CA ALA A 122 -18.38 -4.63 -11.13
C ALA A 122 -17.62 -5.79 -11.80
N ALA A 123 -16.28 -5.81 -11.67
CA ALA A 123 -15.43 -6.86 -12.24
C ALA A 123 -15.69 -8.26 -11.62
N ALA A 124 -16.09 -8.30 -10.34
CA ALA A 124 -16.44 -9.53 -9.63
C ALA A 124 -17.93 -9.91 -9.78
N GLY A 125 -18.72 -9.17 -10.57
CA GLY A 125 -20.16 -9.42 -10.75
C GLY A 125 -20.96 -9.25 -9.46
N ILE A 126 -20.52 -8.35 -8.58
CA ILE A 126 -21.23 -8.05 -7.33
C ILE A 126 -22.17 -6.88 -7.61
N GLU A 127 -23.45 -7.16 -7.52
CA GLU A 127 -24.49 -6.13 -7.62
C GLU A 127 -24.77 -5.57 -6.23
N PRO A 128 -24.56 -4.25 -6.03
CA PRO A 128 -25.04 -3.61 -4.81
C PRO A 128 -26.55 -3.79 -4.70
N ARG A 129 -27.03 -3.98 -3.47
CA ARG A 129 -28.47 -3.99 -3.25
C ARG A 129 -29.03 -2.64 -3.63
N ASP A 130 -30.14 -2.64 -4.34
CA ASP A 130 -30.95 -1.44 -4.62
C ASP A 130 -31.55 -0.93 -3.29
N ALA A 131 -30.71 -0.44 -2.41
CA ALA A 131 -31.14 0.23 -1.20
C ALA A 131 -31.59 1.64 -1.60
N VAL A 132 -32.78 2.00 -1.22
CA VAL A 132 -33.37 3.33 -1.47
C VAL A 132 -32.47 4.46 -0.95
N MET A 133 -31.57 4.16 0.01
CA MET A 133 -30.59 5.11 0.56
C MET A 133 -29.23 4.46 0.77
N PRO A 134 -28.15 5.15 0.39
CA PRO A 134 -26.78 4.68 0.69
C PRO A 134 -26.52 4.75 2.20
N VAL A 135 -25.65 3.86 2.67
CA VAL A 135 -25.15 3.89 4.06
C VAL A 135 -24.06 4.95 4.14
N MET A 136 -24.18 5.86 5.09
CA MET A 136 -23.12 6.83 5.39
C MET A 136 -22.08 6.17 6.30
N MET A 137 -20.82 6.19 5.86
CA MET A 137 -19.70 5.58 6.58
C MET A 137 -18.66 6.62 6.95
N GLN A 138 -18.19 6.56 8.19
CA GLN A 138 -17.03 7.33 8.62
C GLN A 138 -15.75 6.59 8.23
N THR A 139 -14.88 7.27 7.52
CA THR A 139 -13.55 6.79 7.14
C THR A 139 -12.47 7.74 7.64
N ALA A 140 -11.19 7.35 7.56
CA ALA A 140 -10.08 8.23 7.90
C ALA A 140 -10.07 9.53 7.06
N ASN A 141 -10.63 9.50 5.86
CA ASN A 141 -10.70 10.65 4.93
C ASN A 141 -12.05 11.40 5.00
N GLY A 142 -12.87 11.12 6.01
CA GLY A 142 -14.18 11.74 6.19
C GLY A 142 -15.35 10.79 5.94
N THR A 143 -16.55 11.36 5.90
CA THR A 143 -17.78 10.60 5.71
C THR A 143 -18.05 10.39 4.22
N ILE A 144 -18.31 9.15 3.83
CA ILE A 144 -18.62 8.76 2.47
C ILE A 144 -19.94 8.03 2.39
N ALA A 145 -20.57 8.07 1.22
CA ALA A 145 -21.73 7.26 0.89
C ALA A 145 -21.27 5.92 0.30
N ALA A 146 -21.82 4.81 0.76
CA ALA A 146 -21.54 3.48 0.26
C ALA A 146 -22.84 2.68 0.09
N GLN A 147 -22.86 1.75 -0.85
CA GLN A 147 -23.95 0.80 -1.04
C GLN A 147 -23.56 -0.52 -0.38
N THR A 148 -24.55 -1.23 0.15
CA THR A 148 -24.34 -2.56 0.74
C THR A 148 -24.49 -3.64 -0.34
N ALA A 149 -23.67 -4.68 -0.25
CA ALA A 149 -23.77 -5.88 -1.07
C ALA A 149 -23.47 -7.12 -0.22
N THR A 150 -23.69 -8.29 -0.79
CA THR A 150 -23.27 -9.56 -0.17
C THR A 150 -22.45 -10.34 -1.18
N VAL A 151 -21.23 -10.69 -0.80
CA VAL A 151 -20.39 -11.57 -1.59
C VAL A 151 -20.66 -13.01 -1.19
N ARG A 152 -21.10 -13.82 -2.14
CA ARG A 152 -21.45 -15.23 -1.92
C ARG A 152 -20.28 -16.04 -1.37
N GLU A 153 -19.09 -15.85 -1.91
CA GLU A 153 -17.88 -16.52 -1.47
C GLU A 153 -16.66 -15.60 -1.63
N ILE A 154 -15.88 -15.48 -0.56
CA ILE A 154 -14.57 -14.85 -0.52
C ILE A 154 -13.55 -15.91 -0.13
N ARG A 155 -12.49 -16.07 -0.94
CA ARG A 155 -11.40 -17.01 -0.69
C ARG A 155 -10.06 -16.30 -0.55
N ILE A 156 -9.32 -16.66 0.49
CA ILE A 156 -7.95 -16.19 0.76
C ILE A 156 -7.10 -17.42 1.08
N GLY A 157 -6.37 -17.93 0.09
CA GLY A 157 -5.66 -19.21 0.24
C GLY A 157 -6.59 -20.36 0.56
N ASN A 158 -6.40 -21.01 1.73
CA ASN A 158 -7.25 -22.09 2.22
C ASN A 158 -8.42 -21.61 3.11
N VAL A 159 -8.57 -20.31 3.29
CA VAL A 159 -9.66 -19.67 4.01
C VAL A 159 -10.81 -19.38 3.05
N VAL A 160 -12.01 -19.82 3.38
CA VAL A 160 -13.24 -19.52 2.65
C VAL A 160 -14.30 -18.98 3.61
N ALA A 161 -14.85 -17.83 3.27
CA ALA A 161 -16.01 -17.27 3.97
C ALA A 161 -17.16 -17.08 2.97
N ARG A 162 -18.37 -17.43 3.39
CA ARG A 162 -19.58 -17.32 2.56
C ARG A 162 -20.50 -16.24 3.09
N ASP A 163 -21.29 -15.69 2.17
CA ASP A 163 -22.31 -14.66 2.47
C ASP A 163 -21.73 -13.52 3.30
N VAL A 164 -20.62 -12.96 2.80
CA VAL A 164 -19.91 -11.88 3.47
C VAL A 164 -20.56 -10.55 3.11
N PRO A 165 -21.11 -9.79 4.08
CA PRO A 165 -21.58 -8.45 3.84
C PRO A 165 -20.41 -7.55 3.48
N VAL A 166 -20.56 -6.74 2.44
CA VAL A 166 -19.56 -5.79 2.00
C VAL A 166 -20.20 -4.43 1.71
N VAL A 167 -19.39 -3.41 1.68
CA VAL A 167 -19.77 -2.08 1.22
C VAL A 167 -19.03 -1.75 -0.07
N VAL A 168 -19.71 -1.08 -0.98
CA VAL A 168 -19.20 -0.69 -2.28
C VAL A 168 -19.33 0.82 -2.42
N SER A 169 -18.24 1.50 -2.78
CA SER A 169 -18.28 2.95 -3.03
C SER A 169 -17.23 3.35 -4.07
N PRO A 170 -17.55 4.25 -4.99
CA PRO A 170 -16.56 4.88 -5.87
C PRO A 170 -15.56 5.74 -5.09
N ALA A 171 -15.94 6.23 -3.89
CA ALA A 171 -15.04 7.01 -3.03
C ALA A 171 -13.84 6.22 -2.52
N PHE A 172 -13.84 4.90 -2.57
CA PHE A 172 -12.67 4.08 -2.27
C PHE A 172 -11.61 4.08 -3.38
N GLY A 173 -11.90 4.67 -4.56
CA GLY A 173 -10.98 4.65 -5.70
C GLY A 173 -10.59 3.22 -6.06
N ASN A 174 -9.30 2.90 -5.97
CA ASN A 174 -8.78 1.55 -6.22
C ASN A 174 -8.54 0.73 -4.95
N MET A 175 -8.85 1.28 -3.76
CA MET A 175 -8.64 0.61 -2.48
C MET A 175 -9.73 -0.42 -2.23
N ASN A 176 -9.29 -1.61 -1.81
CA ASN A 176 -10.16 -2.69 -1.37
C ASN A 176 -9.63 -3.21 -0.04
N VAL A 177 -10.52 -3.46 0.92
CA VAL A 177 -10.15 -3.75 2.30
C VAL A 177 -10.88 -5.00 2.78
N VAL A 178 -10.15 -5.90 3.42
CA VAL A 178 -10.70 -7.01 4.20
C VAL A 178 -10.82 -6.56 5.65
N GLY A 179 -12.03 -6.37 6.13
CA GLY A 179 -12.33 -5.84 7.46
C GLY A 179 -12.60 -6.91 8.50
N MET A 180 -12.95 -6.44 9.72
CA MET A 180 -13.20 -7.29 10.88
C MET A 180 -14.39 -8.24 10.70
N ASN A 181 -15.39 -7.88 9.90
CA ASN A 181 -16.52 -8.78 9.62
C ASN A 181 -16.12 -10.06 8.87
N PHE A 182 -14.95 -10.06 8.18
CA PHE A 182 -14.34 -11.26 7.63
C PHE A 182 -13.42 -11.93 8.67
N LEU A 183 -12.52 -11.15 9.29
CA LEU A 183 -11.50 -11.69 10.21
C LEU A 183 -12.12 -12.38 11.44
N SER A 184 -13.22 -11.85 11.96
CA SER A 184 -13.94 -12.45 13.11
C SER A 184 -14.63 -13.77 12.80
N ARG A 185 -14.77 -14.15 11.54
CA ARG A 185 -15.31 -15.46 11.12
C ARG A 185 -14.27 -16.57 11.10
N LEU A 186 -13.00 -16.24 11.34
CA LEU A 186 -11.92 -17.21 11.41
C LEU A 186 -11.88 -17.86 12.79
N LYS A 187 -11.33 -19.07 12.86
CA LYS A 187 -11.00 -19.72 14.14
C LYS A 187 -10.01 -18.86 14.94
N SER A 188 -9.00 -18.33 14.25
CA SER A 188 -8.09 -17.34 14.78
C SER A 188 -7.41 -16.58 13.64
N TRP A 189 -6.96 -15.36 13.95
CA TRP A 189 -5.98 -14.65 13.15
C TRP A 189 -4.99 -13.98 14.10
N ARG A 190 -3.73 -13.90 13.70
CA ARG A 190 -2.66 -13.35 14.54
C ARG A 190 -1.51 -12.87 13.66
N VAL A 191 -0.68 -12.01 14.22
CA VAL A 191 0.58 -11.58 13.60
C VAL A 191 1.73 -12.09 14.47
N GLU A 192 2.64 -12.84 13.86
CA GLU A 192 3.85 -13.37 14.49
C GLU A 192 5.05 -13.10 13.57
N ASP A 193 6.09 -12.47 14.08
CA ASP A 193 7.34 -12.20 13.35
C ASP A 193 7.14 -11.57 11.96
N GLY A 194 6.22 -10.59 11.87
CA GLY A 194 5.90 -9.92 10.61
C GLY A 194 5.11 -10.78 9.61
N VAL A 195 4.50 -11.87 10.08
CA VAL A 195 3.65 -12.75 9.29
C VAL A 195 2.23 -12.73 9.85
N LEU A 196 1.26 -12.36 9.02
CA LEU A 196 -0.16 -12.54 9.33
C LEU A 196 -0.55 -14.00 9.06
N ILE A 197 -1.11 -14.64 10.06
CA ILE A 197 -1.57 -16.04 10.03
C ILE A 197 -3.09 -16.04 10.15
N LEU A 198 -3.75 -16.59 9.14
CA LEU A 198 -5.20 -16.75 9.08
C LEU A 198 -5.54 -18.24 9.23
N GLN A 199 -6.28 -18.60 10.27
CA GLN A 199 -6.67 -19.98 10.54
C GLN A 199 -8.19 -20.13 10.40
N PRO A 200 -8.68 -20.85 9.40
CA PRO A 200 -10.10 -21.13 9.25
C PRO A 200 -10.56 -22.23 10.23
N HIS A 201 -11.86 -22.30 10.50
CA HIS A 201 -12.44 -23.44 11.24
C HIS A 201 -12.30 -24.76 10.45
N HIS A 202 -12.47 -24.69 9.13
CA HIS A 202 -12.37 -25.82 8.20
C HIS A 202 -11.50 -25.41 6.99
N PRO A 203 -10.22 -25.80 6.96
CA PRO A 203 -9.33 -25.49 5.84
C PRO A 203 -9.87 -26.10 4.54
N GLN A 204 -9.89 -25.32 3.47
CA GLN A 204 -10.28 -25.77 2.14
C GLN A 204 -9.05 -26.02 1.29
N ALA A 205 -9.15 -26.94 0.31
CA ALA A 205 -8.09 -27.15 -0.64
C ALA A 205 -7.83 -25.84 -1.43
N THR A 206 -6.57 -25.50 -1.58
CA THR A 206 -6.14 -24.42 -2.48
C THR A 206 -6.25 -24.92 -3.91
N THR A 207 -7.17 -24.39 -4.68
CA THR A 207 -7.29 -24.58 -6.12
C THR A 207 -6.51 -23.52 -6.86
#